data_82cd0f78cb7e0808a206053edef4dad1
#
_entry.id   82cd0f78cb7e0808a206053edef4dad1
#
_cell.length_a   1.000
_cell.length_b   1.000
_cell.length_c   1.000
_cell.angle_alpha   90.00
_cell.angle_beta   90.00
_cell.angle_gamma   90.00
#
_symmetry.space_group_name_H-M   'P 1'
#
loop_
_entity.id
_entity.type
_entity.pdbx_description
1 polymer ?
#
loop_
_entity_poly.entity_id
_entity_poly.type
_entity_poly.pdbx_seq_one_letter_code
_entity_poly.pdbx_strand_id
1 'polypeptide(L)'
;MKKMMLGMMALCAATAFGDMKIGTVDMMVLVRNHKSYDTNKKMLQDSEKDYQKELDSMKAELDALQDEGKKVADQARNPMISQSQKDKIEKELLDIQNKYVAGQQKLRTQAMKSQEKLQEFESMLLKSTTEDIRAVVNEFADDNGYDIIIESTVTAFAKKSLDVTDGILKAMGVDPKHAKGKEKDEGK
;
A
#
# COMPACT_ATOMS: atom_id res chain seq x y z
N MET A 1 61.25 2.85 64.71
CA MET A 1 60.92 1.87 63.70
C MET A 1 59.38 1.94 63.48
N LYS A 2 58.89 2.79 62.55
CA LYS A 2 57.46 2.92 62.22
C LYS A 2 57.27 2.32 60.86
N LYS A 3 56.57 1.18 60.78
CA LYS A 3 56.19 0.55 59.56
C LYS A 3 54.98 1.28 58.99
N MET A 4 55.11 2.02 57.88
CA MET A 4 54.07 2.59 57.11
C MET A 4 53.45 1.48 56.24
N MET A 5 52.21 1.10 56.54
CA MET A 5 51.43 0.20 55.77
C MET A 5 50.72 1.02 54.72
N LEU A 6 51.14 0.95 53.44
CA LEU A 6 50.54 1.60 52.32
C LEU A 6 49.36 0.72 51.84
N GLY A 7 48.12 1.11 52.17
CA GLY A 7 46.93 0.45 51.71
C GLY A 7 46.65 0.83 50.22
N MET A 8 46.86 -0.12 49.33
CA MET A 8 46.59 -0.02 47.92
C MET A 8 45.06 -0.26 47.68
N MET A 9 44.32 0.82 47.64
CA MET A 9 42.86 0.78 47.32
C MET A 9 42.73 0.60 45.82
N ALA A 10 42.58 -0.66 45.37
CA ALA A 10 42.22 -0.98 43.98
C ALA A 10 40.80 -0.52 43.71
N LEU A 11 40.67 0.63 43.04
CA LEU A 11 39.39 1.14 42.54
C LEU A 11 38.99 0.30 41.32
N CYS A 12 38.25 -0.79 41.53
CA CYS A 12 37.55 -1.50 40.44
C CYS A 12 36.45 -0.58 39.89
N ALA A 13 36.80 0.23 38.91
CA ALA A 13 35.82 0.83 38.06
C ALA A 13 35.21 -0.29 37.19
N ALA A 14 34.16 -0.93 37.68
CA ALA A 14 33.28 -1.75 36.84
C ALA A 14 32.65 -0.81 35.85
N THR A 15 33.18 -0.77 34.62
CA THR A 15 32.50 -0.18 33.47
C THR A 15 31.28 -1.00 33.24
N ALA A 16 30.14 -0.55 33.79
CA ALA A 16 28.83 -1.05 33.43
C ALA A 16 28.52 -0.60 31.97
N PHE A 17 29.18 -1.23 31.02
CA PHE A 17 28.63 -1.29 29.67
C PHE A 17 27.45 -2.27 29.77
N GLY A 18 26.25 -1.75 30.07
CA GLY A 18 25.05 -2.54 29.96
C GLY A 18 25.00 -3.12 28.53
N ASP A 19 24.87 -4.45 28.43
CA ASP A 19 24.71 -5.09 27.14
C ASP A 19 23.51 -4.48 26.45
N MET A 20 23.72 -3.81 25.30
CA MET A 20 22.66 -3.22 24.50
C MET A 20 21.69 -4.31 24.09
N LYS A 21 20.41 -4.16 24.47
CA LYS A 21 19.36 -5.12 24.13
C LYS A 21 18.74 -4.79 22.78
N ILE A 22 19.03 -5.63 21.80
CA ILE A 22 18.56 -5.46 20.41
C ILE A 22 17.49 -6.50 20.12
N GLY A 23 16.40 -6.07 19.46
CA GLY A 23 15.36 -6.93 18.89
C GLY A 23 15.23 -6.75 17.40
N THR A 24 14.63 -7.73 16.73
CA THR A 24 14.17 -7.62 15.34
C THR A 24 12.67 -7.88 15.27
N VAL A 25 11.99 -7.24 14.30
CA VAL A 25 10.55 -7.36 14.13
C VAL A 25 10.17 -7.49 12.64
N ASP A 26 9.20 -8.34 12.35
CA ASP A 26 8.58 -8.43 11.03
C ASP A 26 7.38 -7.48 10.96
N MET A 27 7.60 -6.28 10.44
CA MET A 27 6.56 -5.27 10.29
C MET A 27 5.42 -5.74 9.37
N MET A 28 5.70 -6.56 8.35
CA MET A 28 4.67 -7.05 7.44
C MET A 28 3.70 -8.02 8.15
N VAL A 29 4.23 -8.87 9.04
CA VAL A 29 3.40 -9.73 9.90
C VAL A 29 2.52 -8.87 10.82
N LEU A 30 3.07 -7.81 11.44
CA LEU A 30 2.30 -6.91 12.29
C LEU A 30 1.19 -6.19 11.51
N VAL A 31 1.50 -5.65 10.32
CA VAL A 31 0.52 -4.97 9.44
C VAL A 31 -0.64 -5.90 9.07
N ARG A 32 -0.35 -7.15 8.66
CA ARG A 32 -1.38 -8.13 8.28
C ARG A 32 -2.29 -8.54 9.43
N ASN A 33 -1.84 -8.37 10.66
CA ASN A 33 -2.57 -8.71 11.88
C ASN A 33 -3.13 -7.49 12.62
N HIS A 34 -2.91 -6.28 12.09
CA HIS A 34 -3.50 -5.08 12.65
C HIS A 34 -5.02 -5.07 12.48
N LYS A 35 -5.74 -4.56 13.48
CA LYS A 35 -7.22 -4.52 13.52
C LYS A 35 -7.86 -3.84 12.31
N SER A 36 -7.18 -2.88 11.69
CA SER A 36 -7.66 -2.18 10.50
C SER A 36 -7.36 -2.89 9.17
N TYR A 37 -6.55 -3.94 9.16
CA TYR A 37 -6.05 -4.54 7.92
C TYR A 37 -7.18 -5.00 6.97
N ASP A 38 -8.13 -5.79 7.48
CA ASP A 38 -9.23 -6.30 6.65
C ASP A 38 -10.17 -5.19 6.20
N THR A 39 -10.40 -4.17 7.05
CA THR A 39 -11.19 -2.99 6.72
C THR A 39 -10.49 -2.15 5.64
N ASN A 40 -9.20 -1.86 5.79
CA ASN A 40 -8.41 -1.12 4.82
C ASN A 40 -8.36 -1.83 3.46
N LYS A 41 -8.17 -3.15 3.47
CA LYS A 41 -8.20 -3.98 2.27
C LYS A 41 -9.55 -3.88 1.55
N LYS A 42 -10.66 -3.94 2.30
CA LYS A 42 -12.00 -3.79 1.73
C LYS A 42 -12.21 -2.40 1.14
N MET A 43 -11.82 -1.34 1.85
CA MET A 43 -11.93 0.03 1.35
C MET A 43 -11.17 0.23 0.04
N LEU A 44 -9.97 -0.33 -0.08
CA LEU A 44 -9.17 -0.27 -1.30
C LEU A 44 -9.87 -1.00 -2.45
N GLN A 45 -10.38 -2.22 -2.21
CA GLN A 45 -11.12 -2.99 -3.20
C GLN A 45 -12.42 -2.31 -3.65
N ASP A 46 -13.14 -1.66 -2.74
CA ASP A 46 -14.37 -0.94 -3.08
C ASP A 46 -14.05 0.30 -3.93
N SER A 47 -12.98 1.05 -3.59
CA SER A 47 -12.50 2.18 -4.40
C SER A 47 -12.05 1.73 -5.81
N GLU A 48 -11.34 0.61 -5.91
CA GLU A 48 -10.93 0.03 -7.20
C GLU A 48 -12.13 -0.31 -8.07
N LYS A 49 -13.16 -0.95 -7.49
CA LYS A 49 -14.40 -1.27 -8.21
C LYS A 49 -15.15 -0.03 -8.69
N ASP A 50 -15.18 1.03 -7.88
CA ASP A 50 -15.87 2.26 -8.27
C ASP A 50 -15.14 2.98 -9.41
N TYR A 51 -13.82 3.04 -9.38
CA TYR A 51 -13.04 3.55 -10.52
C TYR A 51 -13.20 2.69 -11.77
N GLN A 52 -13.23 1.37 -11.62
CA GLN A 52 -13.44 0.48 -12.76
C GLN A 52 -14.82 0.70 -13.40
N LYS A 53 -15.89 0.86 -12.62
CA LYS A 53 -17.23 1.18 -13.11
C LYS A 53 -17.25 2.51 -13.89
N GLU A 54 -16.57 3.54 -13.37
CA GLU A 54 -16.46 4.82 -14.06
C GLU A 54 -15.78 4.67 -15.42
N LEU A 55 -14.66 3.96 -15.49
CA LEU A 55 -13.93 3.69 -16.73
C LEU A 55 -14.77 2.86 -17.71
N ASP A 56 -15.53 1.88 -17.23
CA ASP A 56 -16.40 1.04 -18.07
C ASP A 56 -17.57 1.85 -18.63
N SER A 57 -18.13 2.79 -17.85
CA SER A 57 -19.14 3.72 -18.35
C SER A 57 -18.59 4.60 -19.48
N MET A 58 -17.38 5.13 -19.31
CA MET A 58 -16.74 5.96 -20.35
C MET A 58 -16.42 5.16 -21.62
N LYS A 59 -16.04 3.89 -21.50
CA LYS A 59 -15.86 2.98 -22.65
C LYS A 59 -17.17 2.74 -23.38
N ALA A 60 -18.26 2.48 -22.64
CA ALA A 60 -19.58 2.29 -23.23
C ALA A 60 -20.06 3.53 -23.99
N GLU A 61 -19.76 4.75 -23.49
CA GLU A 61 -20.04 5.99 -24.23
C GLU A 61 -19.26 6.07 -25.55
N LEU A 62 -17.99 5.65 -25.56
CA LEU A 62 -17.16 5.62 -26.77
C LEU A 62 -17.66 4.57 -27.77
N ASP A 63 -18.07 3.41 -27.30
CA ASP A 63 -18.66 2.37 -28.15
C ASP A 63 -19.97 2.87 -28.80
N ALA A 64 -20.82 3.57 -28.05
CA ALA A 64 -22.03 4.17 -28.54
C ALA A 64 -21.76 5.24 -29.64
N LEU A 65 -20.75 6.10 -29.43
CA LEU A 65 -20.32 7.07 -30.46
C LEU A 65 -19.80 6.38 -31.73
N GLN A 66 -19.07 5.28 -31.58
CA GLN A 66 -18.59 4.50 -32.73
C GLN A 66 -19.74 3.89 -33.51
N ASP A 67 -20.73 3.36 -32.83
CA ASP A 67 -21.92 2.77 -33.49
C ASP A 67 -22.81 3.84 -34.13
N GLU A 68 -22.93 5.02 -33.51
CA GLU A 68 -23.58 6.18 -34.10
C GLU A 68 -22.88 6.61 -35.40
N GLY A 69 -21.54 6.74 -35.34
CA GLY A 69 -20.74 7.07 -36.53
C GLY A 69 -20.91 6.07 -37.68
N LYS A 70 -20.96 4.76 -37.38
CA LYS A 70 -21.25 3.73 -38.39
C LYS A 70 -22.62 3.94 -39.03
N LYS A 71 -23.69 4.17 -38.24
CA LYS A 71 -25.06 4.41 -38.73
C LYS A 71 -25.14 5.65 -39.62
N VAL A 72 -24.48 6.75 -39.23
CA VAL A 72 -24.45 7.98 -40.00
C VAL A 72 -23.66 7.79 -41.30
N ALA A 73 -22.53 7.07 -41.26
CA ALA A 73 -21.77 6.73 -42.47
C ALA A 73 -22.54 5.84 -43.45
N ASP A 74 -23.34 4.92 -42.96
CA ASP A 74 -24.19 4.07 -43.82
C ASP A 74 -25.28 4.88 -44.54
N GLN A 75 -25.81 5.94 -43.92
CA GLN A 75 -26.75 6.87 -44.61
C GLN A 75 -26.10 7.57 -45.80
N ALA A 76 -24.78 7.90 -45.69
CA ALA A 76 -24.04 8.54 -46.79
C ALA A 76 -23.89 7.65 -48.04
N ARG A 77 -24.02 6.33 -47.89
CA ARG A 77 -23.93 5.36 -49.02
C ARG A 77 -25.16 5.28 -49.88
N ASN A 78 -26.28 5.89 -49.48
CA ASN A 78 -27.48 5.91 -50.25
C ASN A 78 -27.30 6.79 -51.50
N PRO A 79 -27.38 6.25 -52.73
CA PRO A 79 -27.18 7.03 -53.97
C PRO A 79 -28.25 8.09 -54.25
N MET A 80 -29.38 8.02 -53.55
CA MET A 80 -30.55 8.91 -53.77
C MET A 80 -30.52 10.18 -52.92
N ILE A 81 -29.46 10.41 -52.07
CA ILE A 81 -29.41 11.58 -51.21
C ILE A 81 -28.93 12.83 -51.98
N SER A 82 -29.51 13.99 -51.63
CA SER A 82 -29.12 15.29 -52.19
C SER A 82 -27.74 15.74 -51.68
N GLN A 83 -27.09 16.68 -52.42
CA GLN A 83 -25.82 17.25 -51.96
C GLN A 83 -25.91 17.89 -50.56
N SER A 84 -27.00 18.63 -50.30
CA SER A 84 -27.23 19.25 -48.98
C SER A 84 -27.35 18.22 -47.85
N GLN A 85 -27.85 17.02 -48.13
CA GLN A 85 -27.89 15.93 -47.15
C GLN A 85 -26.48 15.34 -46.92
N LYS A 86 -25.68 15.19 -47.98
CA LYS A 86 -24.28 14.77 -47.86
C LYS A 86 -23.47 15.71 -46.98
N ASP A 87 -23.61 17.02 -47.21
CA ASP A 87 -22.92 18.05 -46.44
C ASP A 87 -23.31 18.01 -44.94
N LYS A 88 -24.57 17.70 -44.62
CA LYS A 88 -25.04 17.52 -43.24
C LYS A 88 -24.42 16.28 -42.61
N ILE A 89 -24.42 15.16 -43.29
CA ILE A 89 -23.84 13.89 -42.82
C ILE A 89 -22.34 14.06 -42.57
N GLU A 90 -21.63 14.74 -43.48
CA GLU A 90 -20.19 15.01 -43.29
C GLU A 90 -19.90 15.83 -42.04
N LYS A 91 -20.68 16.85 -41.76
CA LYS A 91 -20.58 17.64 -40.52
C LYS A 91 -20.88 16.82 -39.28
N GLU A 92 -21.90 15.97 -39.31
CA GLU A 92 -22.27 15.08 -38.21
C GLU A 92 -21.19 14.04 -37.94
N LEU A 93 -20.59 13.44 -38.98
CA LEU A 93 -19.47 12.51 -38.84
C LEU A 93 -18.26 13.19 -38.22
N LEU A 94 -17.95 14.43 -38.64
CA LEU A 94 -16.84 15.20 -38.07
C LEU A 94 -17.10 15.49 -36.58
N ASP A 95 -18.32 15.84 -36.19
CA ASP A 95 -18.67 16.07 -34.77
C ASP A 95 -18.52 14.81 -33.94
N ILE A 96 -19.04 13.66 -34.43
CA ILE A 96 -18.90 12.36 -33.78
C ILE A 96 -17.40 11.99 -33.63
N GLN A 97 -16.61 12.16 -34.68
CA GLN A 97 -15.18 11.90 -34.65
C GLN A 97 -14.46 12.76 -33.60
N ASN A 98 -14.77 14.05 -33.53
CA ASN A 98 -14.18 14.97 -32.54
C ASN A 98 -14.58 14.55 -31.11
N LYS A 99 -15.85 14.20 -30.88
CA LYS A 99 -16.34 13.69 -29.58
C LYS A 99 -15.63 12.39 -29.19
N TYR A 100 -15.44 11.48 -30.15
CA TYR A 100 -14.77 10.21 -29.92
C TYR A 100 -13.31 10.41 -29.50
N VAL A 101 -12.56 11.25 -30.22
CA VAL A 101 -11.17 11.56 -29.90
C VAL A 101 -11.05 12.24 -28.53
N ALA A 102 -11.91 13.22 -28.24
CA ALA A 102 -11.95 13.88 -26.94
C ALA A 102 -12.30 12.90 -25.82
N GLY A 103 -13.26 12.00 -26.05
CA GLY A 103 -13.65 10.95 -25.11
C GLY A 103 -12.53 9.95 -24.84
N GLN A 104 -11.78 9.52 -25.85
CA GLN A 104 -10.59 8.67 -25.67
C GLN A 104 -9.52 9.35 -24.80
N GLN A 105 -9.26 10.64 -25.05
CA GLN A 105 -8.31 11.40 -24.25
C GLN A 105 -8.77 11.52 -22.78
N LYS A 106 -10.07 11.78 -22.58
CA LYS A 106 -10.68 11.83 -21.23
C LYS A 106 -10.58 10.48 -20.51
N LEU A 107 -10.90 9.37 -21.21
CA LEU A 107 -10.77 8.01 -20.64
C LEU A 107 -9.33 7.73 -20.20
N ARG A 108 -8.34 8.05 -21.06
CA ARG A 108 -6.93 7.85 -20.72
C ARG A 108 -6.51 8.66 -19.50
N THR A 109 -6.90 9.94 -19.46
CA THR A 109 -6.59 10.82 -18.32
C THR A 109 -7.25 10.33 -17.05
N GLN A 110 -8.51 9.88 -17.12
CA GLN A 110 -9.22 9.34 -15.96
C GLN A 110 -8.58 8.05 -15.45
N ALA A 111 -8.18 7.14 -16.35
CA ALA A 111 -7.48 5.91 -15.95
C ALA A 111 -6.18 6.20 -15.18
N MET A 112 -5.38 7.15 -15.67
CA MET A 112 -4.14 7.57 -14.98
C MET A 112 -4.44 8.17 -13.60
N LYS A 113 -5.42 9.08 -13.53
CA LYS A 113 -5.83 9.70 -12.25
C LYS A 113 -6.38 8.70 -11.24
N SER A 114 -7.15 7.72 -11.71
CA SER A 114 -7.69 6.68 -10.85
C SER A 114 -6.58 5.80 -10.27
N GLN A 115 -5.58 5.46 -11.08
CA GLN A 115 -4.43 4.70 -10.63
C GLN A 115 -3.60 5.48 -9.59
N GLU A 116 -3.33 6.76 -9.84
CA GLU A 116 -2.63 7.64 -8.91
C GLU A 116 -3.36 7.74 -7.57
N LYS A 117 -4.67 8.00 -7.61
CA LYS A 117 -5.50 8.07 -6.38
C LYS A 117 -5.53 6.76 -5.60
N LEU A 118 -5.55 5.60 -6.27
CA LEU A 118 -5.48 4.31 -5.59
C LEU A 118 -4.13 4.13 -4.89
N GLN A 119 -3.02 4.50 -5.52
CA GLN A 119 -1.69 4.44 -4.91
C GLN A 119 -1.56 5.39 -3.71
N GLU A 120 -2.06 6.62 -3.84
CA GLU A 120 -2.08 7.58 -2.72
C GLU A 120 -2.91 7.05 -1.55
N PHE A 121 -4.08 6.47 -1.84
CA PHE A 121 -4.96 5.92 -0.82
C PHE A 121 -4.35 4.71 -0.13
N GLU A 122 -3.75 3.77 -0.87
CA GLU A 122 -3.01 2.64 -0.31
C GLU A 122 -1.86 3.10 0.58
N SER A 123 -1.05 4.06 0.10
CA SER A 123 0.06 4.63 0.86
C SER A 123 -0.40 5.30 2.16
N MET A 124 -1.52 6.03 2.12
CA MET A 124 -2.10 6.67 3.30
C MET A 124 -2.56 5.63 4.33
N LEU A 125 -3.27 4.58 3.89
CA LEU A 125 -3.73 3.50 4.77
C LEU A 125 -2.56 2.74 5.41
N LEU A 126 -1.54 2.43 4.60
CA LEU A 126 -0.33 1.75 5.09
C LEU A 126 0.44 2.62 6.08
N LYS A 127 0.60 3.91 5.79
CA LYS A 127 1.27 4.86 6.68
C LYS A 127 0.56 4.95 8.03
N SER A 128 -0.76 5.15 8.03
CA SER A 128 -1.55 5.21 9.27
C SER A 128 -1.42 3.91 10.08
N THR A 129 -1.54 2.75 9.43
CA THR A 129 -1.39 1.45 10.09
C THR A 129 0.01 1.26 10.67
N THR A 130 1.05 1.70 9.95
CA THR A 130 2.44 1.60 10.41
C THR A 130 2.71 2.54 11.60
N GLU A 131 2.11 3.73 11.62
CA GLU A 131 2.20 4.67 12.75
C GLU A 131 1.56 4.08 14.01
N ASP A 132 0.37 3.47 13.90
CA ASP A 132 -0.29 2.78 15.00
C ASP A 132 0.57 1.63 15.55
N ILE A 133 1.14 0.81 14.66
CA ILE A 133 2.02 -0.30 15.04
C ILE A 133 3.29 0.22 15.72
N ARG A 134 3.90 1.31 15.22
CA ARG A 134 5.09 1.90 15.85
C ARG A 134 4.84 2.35 17.28
N ALA A 135 3.66 2.86 17.57
CA ALA A 135 3.31 3.21 18.94
C ALA A 135 3.35 1.97 19.86
N VAL A 136 2.78 0.84 19.40
CA VAL A 136 2.83 -0.43 20.16
C VAL A 136 4.26 -0.97 20.27
N VAL A 137 5.08 -0.87 19.21
CA VAL A 137 6.49 -1.29 19.23
C VAL A 137 7.29 -0.49 20.24
N ASN A 138 7.07 0.84 20.30
CA ASN A 138 7.75 1.72 21.25
C ASN A 138 7.37 1.36 22.69
N GLU A 139 6.08 1.21 22.99
CA GLU A 139 5.60 0.80 24.33
C GLU A 139 6.17 -0.57 24.71
N PHE A 140 6.15 -1.54 23.81
CA PHE A 140 6.75 -2.85 24.02
C PHE A 140 8.25 -2.78 24.27
N ALA A 141 8.99 -1.92 23.55
CA ALA A 141 10.42 -1.74 23.71
C ALA A 141 10.76 -1.15 25.10
N ASP A 142 10.04 -0.11 25.51
CA ASP A 142 10.20 0.55 26.80
C ASP A 142 9.92 -0.42 27.96
N ASP A 143 8.77 -1.13 27.89
CA ASP A 143 8.34 -2.08 28.93
C ASP A 143 9.30 -3.26 29.10
N ASN A 144 9.97 -3.68 28.02
CA ASN A 144 10.87 -4.83 28.02
C ASN A 144 12.35 -4.45 28.00
N GLY A 145 12.68 -3.15 28.07
CA GLY A 145 14.06 -2.67 28.17
C GLY A 145 14.88 -2.93 26.90
N TYR A 146 14.28 -2.81 25.72
CA TYR A 146 14.99 -2.84 24.44
C TYR A 146 15.56 -1.47 24.14
N ASP A 147 16.84 -1.41 23.77
CA ASP A 147 17.50 -0.18 23.33
C ASP A 147 17.21 0.09 21.86
N ILE A 148 17.07 -0.97 21.04
CA ILE A 148 16.80 -0.88 19.59
C ILE A 148 15.92 -2.07 19.17
N ILE A 149 14.88 -1.80 18.36
CA ILE A 149 14.16 -2.81 17.59
C ILE A 149 14.28 -2.46 16.11
N ILE A 150 14.82 -3.39 15.31
CA ILE A 150 15.11 -3.20 13.88
C ILE A 150 14.18 -4.05 13.05
N GLU A 151 13.65 -3.51 11.97
CA GLU A 151 12.85 -4.27 11.02
C GLU A 151 13.67 -5.39 10.36
N SER A 152 13.14 -6.61 10.33
CA SER A 152 13.84 -7.80 9.84
C SER A 152 14.23 -7.70 8.37
N THR A 153 13.43 -7.00 7.55
CA THR A 153 13.67 -6.83 6.10
C THR A 153 14.92 -6.00 5.77
N VAL A 154 15.38 -5.16 6.68
CA VAL A 154 16.60 -4.35 6.48
C VAL A 154 17.86 -5.01 7.10
N THR A 155 17.72 -6.19 7.71
CA THR A 155 18.86 -6.94 8.29
C THR A 155 19.30 -8.05 7.33
N ALA A 156 20.60 -8.14 7.04
CA ALA A 156 21.14 -9.25 6.25
C ALA A 156 21.12 -10.59 7.01
N PHE A 157 21.24 -10.52 8.34
CA PHE A 157 21.21 -11.67 9.24
C PHE A 157 20.85 -11.23 10.67
N ALA A 158 19.92 -11.94 11.28
CA ALA A 158 19.64 -11.85 12.71
C ALA A 158 19.40 -13.26 13.28
N LYS A 159 19.85 -13.50 14.52
CA LYS A 159 19.51 -14.74 15.21
C LYS A 159 18.01 -14.75 15.50
N LYS A 160 17.36 -15.90 15.36
CA LYS A 160 15.93 -16.09 15.67
C LYS A 160 15.57 -15.69 17.11
N SER A 161 16.53 -15.80 18.04
CA SER A 161 16.36 -15.38 19.42
C SER A 161 16.19 -13.86 19.61
N LEU A 162 16.50 -13.06 18.58
CA LEU A 162 16.32 -11.61 18.60
C LEU A 162 14.94 -11.19 18.08
N ASP A 163 14.19 -12.10 17.47
CA ASP A 163 12.86 -11.83 16.92
C ASP A 163 11.84 -11.62 18.05
N VAL A 164 11.29 -10.42 18.11
CA VAL A 164 10.30 -10.01 19.10
C VAL A 164 8.90 -9.89 18.52
N THR A 165 8.69 -10.29 17.24
CA THR A 165 7.41 -10.18 16.54
C THR A 165 6.25 -10.79 17.34
N ASP A 166 6.46 -11.95 17.95
CA ASP A 166 5.45 -12.62 18.76
C ASP A 166 5.08 -11.85 20.03
N GLY A 167 6.06 -11.19 20.65
CA GLY A 167 5.84 -10.34 21.81
C GLY A 167 4.96 -9.14 21.44
N ILE A 168 5.27 -8.50 20.32
CA ILE A 168 4.53 -7.33 19.83
C ILE A 168 3.11 -7.74 19.35
N LEU A 169 2.95 -8.89 18.67
CA LEU A 169 1.62 -9.42 18.33
C LEU A 169 0.74 -9.58 19.57
N LYS A 170 1.28 -10.11 20.66
CA LYS A 170 0.55 -10.22 21.94
C LYS A 170 0.18 -8.84 22.49
N ALA A 171 1.08 -7.86 22.42
CA ALA A 171 0.79 -6.50 22.83
C ALA A 171 -0.31 -5.86 21.96
N MET A 172 -0.41 -6.23 20.67
CA MET A 172 -1.53 -5.87 19.77
C MET A 172 -2.82 -6.64 20.06
N GLY A 173 -2.83 -7.61 21.02
CA GLY A 173 -3.98 -8.46 21.32
C GLY A 173 -4.17 -9.61 20.33
N VAL A 174 -3.15 -10.00 19.59
CA VAL A 174 -3.18 -11.08 18.59
C VAL A 174 -2.46 -12.32 19.11
N ASP A 175 -3.10 -13.49 19.00
CA ASP A 175 -2.42 -14.76 19.31
C ASP A 175 -1.40 -15.09 18.19
N PRO A 176 -0.10 -15.17 18.51
CA PRO A 176 0.94 -15.47 17.54
C PRO A 176 0.79 -16.80 16.79
N LYS A 177 0.08 -17.76 17.38
CA LYS A 177 -0.19 -19.08 16.76
C LYS A 177 -1.16 -18.99 15.59
N HIS A 178 -2.01 -17.97 15.58
CA HIS A 178 -3.02 -17.73 14.55
C HIS A 178 -2.71 -16.51 13.69
N ALA A 179 -1.50 -15.92 13.83
CA ALA A 179 -1.10 -14.73 13.11
C ALA A 179 -0.97 -15.01 11.60
N LYS A 180 -1.56 -14.11 10.79
CA LYS A 180 -1.50 -14.17 9.32
C LYS A 180 -0.07 -13.86 8.84
N GLY A 181 0.42 -14.61 7.87
CA GLY A 181 1.69 -14.32 7.19
C GLY A 181 2.94 -14.74 7.94
N LYS A 182 2.85 -15.44 9.06
CA LYS A 182 3.97 -16.19 9.61
C LYS A 182 4.29 -17.37 8.71
N GLU A 183 5.55 -17.50 8.32
CA GLU A 183 6.02 -18.76 7.77
C GLU A 183 5.78 -19.85 8.80
N LYS A 184 5.06 -20.90 8.42
CA LYS A 184 4.99 -22.10 9.26
C LYS A 184 6.40 -22.61 9.39
N ASP A 185 6.93 -22.58 10.60
CA ASP A 185 8.18 -23.23 10.96
C ASP A 185 7.93 -24.76 10.83
N GLU A 186 7.95 -25.25 9.58
CA GLU A 186 7.99 -26.69 9.33
C GLU A 186 9.40 -27.12 9.72
N GLY A 187 9.48 -27.60 10.95
CA GLY A 187 10.72 -28.14 11.52
C GLY A 187 11.33 -29.19 10.58
N LYS A 188 12.57 -28.92 10.22
CA LYS A 188 13.52 -29.94 9.82
C LYS A 188 14.41 -30.30 10.97
#